data_b32aed5909fe02c6704fd1da63a49986
#
_entry.id   b32aed5909fe02c6704fd1da63a49986
#
_cell.length_a   1.000
_cell.length_b   1.000
_cell.length_c   1.000
_cell.angle_alpha   90.00
_cell.angle_beta   90.00
_cell.angle_gamma   90.00
#
_symmetry.space_group_name_H-M   'P 1'
#
loop_
_entity.id
_entity.type
_entity.pdbx_description
1 polymer ?
#
loop_
_entity_poly.entity_id
_entity_poly.type
_entity_poly.pdbx_seq_one_letter_code
_entity_poly.pdbx_strand_id
1 'polypeptide(L)'
;VQPWASLHADRVYRTDVSRVSASGARWLTAMAFGWMTGHTPRALFDNAPLRELLQAQHDAQQLQAAFDAGALRALAVTALSYTTGRHVTFYQSPHIVLPWKRSQRIAVADEIGVSHLLASSSIPFIFPAQAVQLEGNDEWFGDGTMRQMSPLSPAIHLGATRILVVGAAARQQPGWYDTVPGSGYPTLAQVAGQALASVFLDGLSADIERLQHVNAMVSRNPEIADARDGWRKIEVLVMAPSERIELIAARHVQRLPRTVRALLRPLGGTEARGAAFASYLLFEPEFTQELIDLGERDAMARRDELAAFLYGVIPDTMRAA
;
A
#
# COMPACT_ATOMS: atom_id res chain seq x y z
N VAL A 1 -3.56 -15.22 -7.44
CA VAL A 1 -4.87 -15.13 -6.73
C VAL A 1 -4.96 -16.17 -5.62
N GLN A 2 -4.61 -17.44 -5.89
CA GLN A 2 -4.76 -18.53 -4.89
C GLN A 2 -4.15 -18.27 -3.50
N PRO A 3 -2.93 -17.71 -3.32
CA PRO A 3 -2.37 -17.45 -2.00
C PRO A 3 -3.19 -16.46 -1.18
N TRP A 4 -3.83 -15.49 -1.83
CA TRP A 4 -4.63 -14.45 -1.19
C TRP A 4 -6.05 -14.94 -0.82
N ALA A 5 -6.66 -15.76 -1.67
CA ALA A 5 -7.99 -16.33 -1.43
C ALA A 5 -8.03 -17.29 -0.22
N SER A 6 -6.89 -17.83 0.19
CA SER A 6 -6.75 -18.71 1.35
C SER A 6 -5.93 -18.09 2.48
N LEU A 7 -5.79 -16.76 2.49
CA LEU A 7 -4.99 -16.07 3.49
C LEU A 7 -5.74 -15.99 4.82
N HIS A 8 -5.06 -16.36 5.90
CA HIS A 8 -5.52 -16.21 7.28
C HIS A 8 -4.62 -15.26 8.05
N ALA A 9 -5.16 -14.59 9.04
CA ALA A 9 -4.44 -13.62 9.85
C ALA A 9 -3.18 -14.20 10.52
N ASP A 10 -3.19 -15.45 10.90
CA ASP A 10 -2.06 -16.14 11.52
C ASP A 10 -0.85 -16.33 10.56
N ARG A 11 -1.10 -16.25 9.26
CA ARG A 11 -0.05 -16.24 8.22
C ARG A 11 0.56 -14.85 7.99
N VAL A 12 -0.05 -13.81 8.53
CA VAL A 12 0.41 -12.42 8.40
C VAL A 12 1.01 -11.93 9.70
N TYR A 13 0.34 -12.19 10.83
CA TYR A 13 0.83 -11.78 12.14
C TYR A 13 0.47 -12.79 13.21
N ARG A 14 1.24 -12.80 14.32
CA ARG A 14 0.98 -13.70 15.44
C ARG A 14 -0.35 -13.38 16.11
N THR A 15 -1.23 -14.38 16.20
CA THR A 15 -2.57 -14.28 16.81
C THR A 15 -2.69 -15.03 18.14
N ASP A 16 -1.59 -15.61 18.63
CA ASP A 16 -1.54 -16.38 19.88
C ASP A 16 -1.98 -15.54 21.08
N VAL A 17 -2.83 -16.09 21.94
CA VAL A 17 -3.34 -15.42 23.14
C VAL A 17 -2.21 -14.86 23.99
N SER A 18 -1.18 -15.66 24.27
CA SER A 18 -0.02 -15.27 25.09
C SER A 18 0.73 -14.07 24.51
N ARG A 19 0.97 -14.06 23.20
CA ARG A 19 1.72 -12.99 22.53
C ARG A 19 0.90 -11.71 22.36
N VAL A 20 -0.36 -11.84 21.95
CA VAL A 20 -1.28 -10.68 21.79
C VAL A 20 -1.53 -10.05 23.16
N SER A 21 -1.79 -10.86 24.20
CA SER A 21 -1.97 -10.36 25.58
C SER A 21 -0.70 -9.71 26.12
N ALA A 22 0.47 -10.30 25.90
CA ALA A 22 1.74 -9.72 26.32
C ALA A 22 2.05 -8.42 25.56
N SER A 23 1.72 -8.33 24.28
CA SER A 23 1.87 -7.08 23.50
C SER A 23 0.91 -6.01 23.99
N GLY A 24 -0.36 -6.33 24.19
CA GLY A 24 -1.34 -5.42 24.76
C GLY A 24 -0.96 -4.93 26.15
N ALA A 25 -0.52 -5.84 27.04
CA ALA A 25 -0.04 -5.49 28.36
C ALA A 25 1.20 -4.61 28.31
N ARG A 26 2.18 -4.91 27.46
CA ARG A 26 3.36 -4.05 27.24
C ARG A 26 3.00 -2.66 26.75
N TRP A 27 2.02 -2.56 25.84
CA TRP A 27 1.50 -1.26 25.38
C TRP A 27 0.85 -0.47 26.51
N LEU A 28 -0.03 -1.11 27.28
CA LEU A 28 -0.70 -0.47 28.42
C LEU A 28 0.29 -0.06 29.51
N THR A 29 1.24 -0.92 29.85
CA THR A 29 2.28 -0.61 30.84
C THR A 29 3.24 0.46 30.35
N ALA A 30 3.57 0.48 29.07
CA ALA A 30 4.41 1.53 28.50
C ALA A 30 3.67 2.88 28.46
N MET A 31 2.38 2.91 28.18
CA MET A 31 1.58 4.14 28.26
C MET A 31 1.43 4.63 29.70
N ALA A 32 1.23 3.73 30.65
CA ALA A 32 1.04 4.09 32.06
C ALA A 32 2.35 4.40 32.79
N PHE A 33 3.43 3.70 32.51
CA PHE A 33 4.67 3.67 33.27
C PHE A 33 5.94 3.77 32.41
N GLY A 34 5.82 4.00 31.10
CA GLY A 34 6.97 4.03 30.16
C GLY A 34 8.04 5.04 30.56
N TRP A 35 7.63 6.17 31.15
CA TRP A 35 8.53 7.18 31.70
C TRP A 35 9.42 6.67 32.83
N MET A 36 8.98 5.61 33.57
CA MET A 36 9.76 4.99 34.66
C MET A 36 10.62 3.83 34.19
N THR A 37 10.16 3.07 33.19
CA THR A 37 10.78 1.79 32.81
C THR A 37 11.70 1.88 31.62
N GLY A 38 11.65 2.97 30.85
CA GLY A 38 12.42 3.14 29.62
C GLY A 38 12.05 2.15 28.51
N HIS A 39 11.04 1.30 28.72
CA HIS A 39 10.59 0.31 27.73
C HIS A 39 9.63 0.98 26.75
N THR A 40 10.04 1.07 25.50
CA THR A 40 9.17 1.52 24.40
C THR A 40 8.59 0.31 23.68
N PRO A 41 7.26 0.19 23.53
CA PRO A 41 6.66 -0.86 22.74
C PRO A 41 7.02 -0.66 21.25
N ARG A 42 7.43 -1.75 20.57
CA ARG A 42 7.87 -1.64 19.18
C ARG A 42 6.68 -1.63 18.21
N ALA A 43 5.71 -2.50 18.40
CA ALA A 43 4.51 -2.64 17.57
C ALA A 43 3.43 -3.40 18.31
N LEU A 44 2.20 -3.34 17.81
CA LEU A 44 1.05 -4.04 18.37
C LEU A 44 1.10 -5.55 18.08
N PHE A 45 1.46 -5.90 16.83
CA PHE A 45 1.55 -7.28 16.37
C PHE A 45 2.95 -7.63 15.85
N ASP A 46 3.31 -8.90 15.99
CA ASP A 46 4.52 -9.49 15.44
C ASP A 46 4.20 -10.04 14.03
N ASN A 47 4.86 -9.52 13.00
CA ASN A 47 4.69 -9.91 11.60
C ASN A 47 5.71 -10.96 11.12
N ALA A 48 6.29 -11.75 12.02
CA ALA A 48 7.20 -12.84 11.64
C ALA A 48 6.55 -13.83 10.64
N PRO A 49 5.24 -14.22 10.77
CA PRO A 49 4.61 -15.07 9.78
C PRO A 49 4.57 -14.46 8.37
N LEU A 50 4.35 -13.14 8.26
CA LEU A 50 4.42 -12.46 6.96
C LEU A 50 5.83 -12.56 6.35
N ARG A 51 6.87 -12.46 7.16
CA ARG A 51 8.25 -12.66 6.69
C ARG A 51 8.44 -14.06 6.10
N GLU A 52 7.98 -15.09 6.80
CA GLU A 52 8.04 -16.49 6.33
C GLU A 52 7.25 -16.67 5.02
N LEU A 53 6.05 -16.09 4.95
CA LEU A 53 5.22 -16.12 3.73
C LEU A 53 5.93 -15.44 2.56
N LEU A 54 6.49 -14.25 2.76
CA LEU A 54 7.21 -13.53 1.71
C LEU A 54 8.48 -14.25 1.28
N GLN A 55 9.22 -14.87 2.22
CA GLN A 55 10.40 -15.68 1.89
C GLN A 55 10.03 -16.89 1.03
N ALA A 56 8.88 -17.52 1.28
CA ALA A 56 8.41 -18.66 0.48
C ALA A 56 7.91 -18.25 -0.92
N GLN A 57 7.50 -16.99 -1.11
CA GLN A 57 6.97 -16.49 -2.38
C GLN A 57 8.00 -15.69 -3.20
N HIS A 58 8.99 -15.11 -2.53
CA HIS A 58 10.02 -14.32 -3.20
C HIS A 58 11.07 -15.24 -3.84
N ASP A 59 11.13 -15.19 -5.16
CA ASP A 59 12.10 -15.94 -5.96
C ASP A 59 12.97 -14.96 -6.77
N ALA A 60 14.17 -14.71 -6.27
CA ALA A 60 15.12 -13.83 -6.92
C ALA A 60 15.55 -14.33 -8.32
N GLN A 61 15.54 -15.64 -8.56
CA GLN A 61 15.88 -16.20 -9.88
C GLN A 61 14.78 -15.94 -10.90
N GLN A 62 13.50 -16.09 -10.50
CA GLN A 62 12.38 -15.73 -11.37
C GLN A 62 12.34 -14.23 -11.67
N LEU A 63 12.65 -13.39 -10.68
CA LEU A 63 12.77 -11.95 -10.87
C LEU A 63 13.87 -11.62 -11.87
N GLN A 64 15.06 -12.23 -11.74
CA GLN A 64 16.16 -12.03 -12.67
C GLN A 64 15.79 -12.53 -14.08
N ALA A 65 15.15 -13.69 -14.19
CA ALA A 65 14.70 -14.21 -15.47
C ALA A 65 13.68 -13.29 -16.17
N ALA A 66 12.82 -12.60 -15.41
CA ALA A 66 11.90 -11.61 -15.96
C ALA A 66 12.62 -10.36 -16.48
N PHE A 67 13.70 -9.93 -15.84
CA PHE A 67 14.57 -8.87 -16.35
C PHE A 67 15.31 -9.31 -17.64
N ASP A 68 15.90 -10.50 -17.63
CA ASP A 68 16.66 -11.03 -18.76
C ASP A 68 15.78 -11.24 -20.01
N ALA A 69 14.54 -11.65 -19.80
CA ALA A 69 13.54 -11.79 -20.86
C ALA A 69 12.97 -10.44 -21.35
N GLY A 70 13.32 -9.31 -20.71
CA GLY A 70 12.74 -8.00 -21.00
C GLY A 70 11.26 -7.86 -20.64
N ALA A 71 10.70 -8.83 -19.93
CA ALA A 71 9.31 -8.80 -19.46
C ALA A 71 9.12 -7.76 -18.31
N LEU A 72 10.17 -7.52 -17.54
CA LEU A 72 10.20 -6.51 -16.50
C LEU A 72 11.35 -5.54 -16.75
N ARG A 73 11.07 -4.26 -16.82
CA ARG A 73 12.09 -3.22 -17.00
C ARG A 73 12.71 -2.75 -15.70
N ALA A 74 11.89 -2.61 -14.66
CA ALA A 74 12.31 -2.23 -13.32
C ALA A 74 11.28 -2.66 -12.30
N LEU A 75 11.72 -2.96 -11.09
CA LEU A 75 10.90 -3.16 -9.91
C LEU A 75 11.24 -2.06 -8.90
N ALA A 76 10.26 -1.45 -8.28
CA ALA A 76 10.47 -0.48 -7.22
C ALA A 76 9.56 -0.72 -6.03
N VAL A 77 10.12 -0.52 -4.84
CA VAL A 77 9.42 -0.60 -3.57
C VAL A 77 9.70 0.68 -2.78
N THR A 78 8.68 1.26 -2.17
CA THR A 78 8.82 2.51 -1.41
C THR A 78 8.69 2.26 0.08
N ALA A 79 9.50 2.94 0.87
CA ALA A 79 9.44 2.88 2.33
C ALA A 79 9.79 4.25 2.95
N LEU A 80 9.29 4.52 4.17
CA LEU A 80 9.66 5.72 4.92
C LEU A 80 10.74 5.37 5.94
N SER A 81 11.90 6.04 5.87
CA SER A 81 12.90 5.96 6.92
C SER A 81 12.45 6.72 8.17
N TYR A 82 12.30 6.03 9.29
CA TYR A 82 12.09 6.66 10.59
C TYR A 82 13.36 7.29 11.15
N THR A 83 14.53 6.83 10.68
CA THR A 83 15.84 7.35 11.09
C THR A 83 16.07 8.76 10.55
N THR A 84 15.75 8.99 9.28
CA THR A 84 16.03 10.25 8.58
C THR A 84 14.80 11.04 8.19
N GLY A 85 13.60 10.46 8.29
CA GLY A 85 12.34 11.04 7.82
C GLY A 85 12.23 11.13 6.29
N ARG A 86 13.17 10.51 5.54
CA ARG A 86 13.15 10.50 4.07
C ARG A 86 12.25 9.40 3.54
N HIS A 87 11.51 9.70 2.49
CA HIS A 87 10.82 8.71 1.68
C HIS A 87 11.82 8.12 0.67
N VAL A 88 12.03 6.80 0.74
CA VAL A 88 13.02 6.08 -0.07
C VAL A 88 12.30 5.20 -1.09
N THR A 89 12.70 5.31 -2.34
CA THR A 89 12.33 4.38 -3.41
C THR A 89 13.53 3.46 -3.65
N PHE A 90 13.46 2.22 -3.19
CA PHE A 90 14.38 1.17 -3.59
C PHE A 90 13.97 0.67 -4.97
N TYR A 91 14.91 0.53 -5.90
CA TYR A 91 14.61 0.02 -7.22
C TYR A 91 15.70 -0.92 -7.73
N GLN A 92 15.26 -1.93 -8.46
CA GLN A 92 16.11 -2.89 -9.17
C GLN A 92 15.79 -2.80 -10.67
N SER A 93 16.84 -2.66 -11.49
CA SER A 93 16.70 -2.58 -12.94
C SER A 93 17.99 -3.07 -13.62
N PRO A 94 17.90 -3.83 -14.72
CA PRO A 94 19.07 -4.19 -15.54
C PRO A 94 19.59 -3.00 -16.34
N HIS A 95 18.82 -1.92 -16.44
CA HIS A 95 19.20 -0.71 -17.15
C HIS A 95 19.82 0.31 -16.22
N ILE A 96 20.69 1.16 -16.78
CA ILE A 96 21.23 2.31 -16.04
C ILE A 96 20.10 3.32 -15.83
N VAL A 97 19.71 3.49 -14.58
CA VAL A 97 18.78 4.52 -14.15
C VAL A 97 19.54 5.48 -13.25
N LEU A 98 19.49 6.77 -13.59
CA LEU A 98 20.12 7.79 -12.75
C LEU A 98 19.33 7.91 -11.45
N PRO A 99 19.98 7.76 -10.28
CA PRO A 99 19.32 8.01 -9.02
C PRO A 99 18.77 9.43 -8.98
N TRP A 100 17.55 9.57 -8.50
CA TRP A 100 16.95 10.90 -8.34
C TRP A 100 16.87 11.28 -6.87
N LYS A 101 17.10 12.55 -6.61
CA LYS A 101 17.01 13.13 -5.29
C LYS A 101 16.13 14.37 -5.35
N ARG A 102 15.15 14.44 -4.47
CA ARG A 102 14.30 15.61 -4.24
C ARG A 102 14.32 15.93 -2.75
N SER A 103 13.75 17.07 -2.36
CA SER A 103 13.58 17.37 -0.94
C SER A 103 12.86 16.21 -0.27
N GLN A 104 13.47 15.56 0.70
CA GLN A 104 12.93 14.45 1.51
C GLN A 104 12.56 13.17 0.73
N ARG A 105 12.89 13.04 -0.55
CA ARG A 105 12.68 11.83 -1.35
C ARG A 105 13.96 11.46 -2.09
N ILE A 106 14.34 10.20 -1.99
CA ILE A 106 15.52 9.66 -2.69
C ILE A 106 15.17 8.34 -3.35
N ALA A 107 15.89 8.02 -4.42
CA ALA A 107 15.86 6.71 -5.03
C ALA A 107 17.24 6.05 -4.91
N VAL A 108 17.24 4.78 -4.57
CA VAL A 108 18.43 3.97 -4.34
C VAL A 108 18.32 2.70 -5.16
N ALA A 109 19.33 2.43 -5.97
CA ALA A 109 19.44 1.15 -6.66
C ALA A 109 19.84 0.08 -5.65
N ASP A 110 19.04 -0.97 -5.55
CA ASP A 110 19.26 -2.08 -4.64
C ASP A 110 18.62 -3.35 -5.18
N GLU A 111 19.06 -4.51 -4.72
CA GLU A 111 18.39 -5.78 -4.96
C GLU A 111 17.17 -5.91 -4.06
N ILE A 112 15.98 -5.95 -4.67
CA ILE A 112 14.73 -5.96 -3.93
C ILE A 112 14.52 -7.33 -3.29
N GLY A 113 14.60 -7.38 -1.97
CA GLY A 113 14.40 -8.57 -1.15
C GLY A 113 13.24 -8.42 -0.16
N VAL A 114 13.04 -9.46 0.63
CA VAL A 114 11.96 -9.55 1.63
C VAL A 114 12.00 -8.41 2.66
N SER A 115 13.18 -7.92 3.03
CA SER A 115 13.32 -6.77 3.95
C SER A 115 12.66 -5.51 3.40
N HIS A 116 12.80 -5.24 2.10
CA HIS A 116 12.19 -4.10 1.42
C HIS A 116 10.65 -4.22 1.39
N LEU A 117 10.14 -5.44 1.08
CA LEU A 117 8.71 -5.72 1.05
C LEU A 117 8.08 -5.56 2.45
N LEU A 118 8.74 -6.09 3.49
CA LEU A 118 8.32 -5.92 4.87
C LEU A 118 8.36 -4.46 5.32
N ALA A 119 9.41 -3.72 4.95
CA ALA A 119 9.52 -2.30 5.24
C ALA A 119 8.34 -1.52 4.65
N SER A 120 8.05 -1.78 3.36
CA SER A 120 6.98 -1.13 2.62
C SER A 120 5.57 -1.43 3.16
N SER A 121 5.38 -2.58 3.82
CA SER A 121 4.11 -3.01 4.40
C SER A 121 4.03 -2.86 5.92
N SER A 122 5.03 -2.24 6.56
CA SER A 122 5.07 -2.05 8.02
C SER A 122 4.23 -0.86 8.44
N ILE A 123 2.90 -1.08 8.55
CA ILE A 123 1.95 -0.06 8.99
C ILE A 123 2.32 0.45 10.39
N PRO A 124 2.42 1.78 10.58
CA PRO A 124 2.81 2.37 11.85
C PRO A 124 1.97 1.90 13.03
N PHE A 125 2.61 1.65 14.16
CA PHE A 125 2.02 1.14 15.39
C PHE A 125 1.50 -0.30 15.30
N ILE A 126 1.04 -0.75 14.13
CA ILE A 126 0.49 -2.09 13.91
C ILE A 126 1.63 -3.10 13.77
N PHE A 127 2.55 -2.86 12.84
CA PHE A 127 3.68 -3.75 12.56
C PHE A 127 5.03 -3.10 12.90
N PRO A 128 6.04 -3.91 13.28
CA PRO A 128 7.34 -3.39 13.67
C PRO A 128 8.07 -2.78 12.46
N ALA A 129 8.79 -1.68 12.69
CA ALA A 129 9.71 -1.15 11.71
C ALA A 129 10.75 -2.19 11.32
N GLN A 130 11.20 -2.15 10.06
CA GLN A 130 12.18 -3.07 9.50
C GLN A 130 13.52 -2.37 9.34
N ALA A 131 14.60 -3.05 9.72
CA ALA A 131 15.95 -2.59 9.39
C ALA A 131 16.25 -2.93 7.94
N VAL A 132 16.68 -1.93 7.17
CA VAL A 132 17.19 -2.08 5.81
C VAL A 132 18.48 -1.29 5.71
N GLN A 133 19.48 -1.86 5.04
CA GLN A 133 20.76 -1.21 4.77
C GLN A 133 20.53 -0.06 3.78
N LEU A 134 21.03 1.13 4.13
CA LEU A 134 21.01 2.28 3.25
C LEU A 134 22.35 3.00 3.35
N GLU A 135 23.06 3.11 2.21
CA GLU A 135 24.37 3.79 2.14
C GLU A 135 25.37 3.27 3.20
N GLY A 136 25.33 1.96 3.51
CA GLY A 136 26.22 1.31 4.47
C GLY A 136 25.80 1.42 5.93
N ASN A 137 24.63 1.99 6.23
CA ASN A 137 24.09 2.11 7.56
C ASN A 137 22.75 1.37 7.69
N ASP A 138 22.48 0.82 8.86
CA ASP A 138 21.16 0.31 9.20
C ASP A 138 20.19 1.47 9.48
N GLU A 139 19.17 1.61 8.66
CA GLU A 139 18.07 2.53 8.92
C GLU A 139 16.77 1.75 9.21
N TRP A 140 15.91 2.34 10.03
CA TRP A 140 14.61 1.75 10.36
C TRP A 140 13.53 2.31 9.45
N PHE A 141 12.79 1.40 8.81
CA PHE A 141 11.77 1.75 7.82
C PHE A 141 10.37 1.30 8.23
N GLY A 142 9.40 2.07 7.80
CA GLY A 142 7.98 1.74 7.84
C GLY A 142 7.31 1.99 6.50
N ASP A 143 6.00 1.84 6.48
CA ASP A 143 5.15 1.86 5.29
C ASP A 143 5.46 3.03 4.35
N GLY A 144 5.65 2.69 3.08
CA GLY A 144 6.03 3.63 2.04
C GLY A 144 4.94 4.61 1.61
N THR A 145 3.69 4.35 1.96
CA THR A 145 2.59 5.30 1.68
C THR A 145 2.64 6.53 2.58
N MET A 146 3.29 6.41 3.73
CA MET A 146 3.54 7.55 4.60
C MET A 146 4.40 8.60 3.90
N ARG A 147 3.92 9.85 3.87
CA ARG A 147 4.58 10.98 3.17
C ARG A 147 4.77 10.78 1.66
N GLN A 148 4.04 9.88 1.04
CA GLN A 148 4.09 9.68 -0.42
C GLN A 148 3.29 10.77 -1.14
N MET A 149 3.88 11.94 -1.29
CA MET A 149 3.25 13.10 -1.95
C MET A 149 3.19 12.99 -3.48
N SER A 150 3.85 12.01 -4.08
CA SER A 150 3.91 11.81 -5.53
C SER A 150 4.05 10.32 -5.85
N PRO A 151 2.97 9.55 -5.73
CA PRO A 151 2.98 8.10 -5.92
C PRO A 151 3.33 7.68 -7.36
N LEU A 152 3.09 8.52 -8.35
CA LEU A 152 3.43 8.25 -9.76
C LEU A 152 4.91 8.48 -10.07
N SER A 153 5.61 9.27 -9.25
CA SER A 153 6.99 9.71 -9.51
C SER A 153 7.98 8.56 -9.73
N PRO A 154 7.97 7.45 -8.95
CA PRO A 154 8.89 6.34 -9.20
C PRO A 154 8.71 5.72 -10.58
N ALA A 155 7.47 5.44 -11.00
CA ALA A 155 7.19 4.88 -12.32
C ALA A 155 7.65 5.81 -13.44
N ILE A 156 7.45 7.13 -13.28
CA ILE A 156 7.89 8.14 -14.24
C ILE A 156 9.41 8.16 -14.37
N HIS A 157 10.14 8.15 -13.26
CA HIS A 157 11.60 8.14 -13.26
C HIS A 157 12.19 6.84 -13.81
N LEU A 158 11.49 5.72 -13.62
CA LEU A 158 11.85 4.42 -14.19
C LEU A 158 11.48 4.27 -15.67
N GLY A 159 10.91 5.30 -16.29
CA GLY A 159 10.71 5.37 -17.73
C GLY A 159 9.31 5.06 -18.21
N ALA A 160 8.31 4.89 -17.33
CA ALA A 160 6.93 4.63 -17.74
C ALA A 160 6.36 5.79 -18.59
N THR A 161 5.71 5.45 -19.69
CA THR A 161 4.92 6.36 -20.53
C THR A 161 3.43 6.16 -20.35
N ARG A 162 3.05 5.02 -19.79
CA ARG A 162 1.67 4.64 -19.47
C ARG A 162 1.68 4.04 -18.06
N ILE A 163 0.79 4.52 -17.18
CA ILE A 163 0.73 4.11 -15.78
C ILE A 163 -0.68 3.63 -15.47
N LEU A 164 -0.81 2.32 -15.23
CA LEU A 164 -2.01 1.76 -14.63
C LEU A 164 -1.87 1.86 -13.11
N VAL A 165 -2.73 2.64 -12.48
CA VAL A 165 -2.80 2.77 -11.03
C VAL A 165 -3.89 1.86 -10.51
N VAL A 166 -3.54 0.96 -9.60
CA VAL A 166 -4.51 0.14 -8.87
C VAL A 166 -4.55 0.67 -7.44
N GLY A 167 -5.65 1.37 -7.12
CA GLY A 167 -5.84 2.00 -5.82
C GLY A 167 -6.66 1.12 -4.87
N ALA A 168 -6.38 1.20 -3.57
CA ALA A 168 -7.18 0.57 -2.52
C ALA A 168 -8.33 1.46 -2.01
N ALA A 169 -8.32 2.76 -2.36
CA ALA A 169 -9.40 3.67 -2.00
C ALA A 169 -10.47 3.68 -3.06
N ALA A 170 -11.69 3.56 -2.62
CA ALA A 170 -12.83 3.69 -3.51
C ALA A 170 -12.90 5.10 -4.12
N ARG A 171 -13.31 5.17 -5.39
CA ARG A 171 -13.47 6.44 -6.10
C ARG A 171 -14.61 7.23 -5.43
N GLN A 172 -14.31 8.44 -4.96
CA GLN A 172 -15.31 9.31 -4.37
C GLN A 172 -16.41 9.60 -5.40
N GLN A 173 -17.62 9.20 -5.09
CA GLN A 173 -18.81 9.53 -5.89
C GLN A 173 -19.63 10.62 -5.17
N PRO A 174 -20.33 11.50 -5.90
CA PRO A 174 -21.30 12.40 -5.29
C PRO A 174 -22.30 11.61 -4.46
N GLY A 175 -22.53 12.00 -3.21
CA GLY A 175 -23.39 11.27 -2.27
C GLY A 175 -22.70 10.29 -1.32
N TRP A 176 -21.41 10.02 -1.49
CA TRP A 176 -20.63 9.14 -0.61
C TRP A 176 -20.36 9.71 0.80
N TYR A 177 -20.75 10.95 1.03
CA TYR A 177 -20.73 11.58 2.35
C TYR A 177 -21.89 11.12 3.25
N ASP A 178 -22.73 10.18 2.77
CA ASP A 178 -23.75 9.57 3.59
C ASP A 178 -23.08 8.84 4.74
N THR A 179 -23.13 9.51 5.88
CA THR A 179 -22.51 9.11 7.13
C THR A 179 -22.97 7.72 7.54
N VAL A 180 -22.05 6.88 8.00
CA VAL A 180 -22.41 5.72 8.80
C VAL A 180 -23.29 6.24 9.95
N PRO A 181 -24.59 5.87 10.00
CA PRO A 181 -25.49 6.43 10.99
C PRO A 181 -24.98 6.17 12.41
N GLY A 182 -24.84 7.20 13.18
CA GLY A 182 -24.43 7.06 14.57
C GLY A 182 -24.05 8.40 15.16
N SER A 183 -24.98 8.99 15.90
CA SER A 183 -24.72 10.15 16.77
C SER A 183 -23.90 9.72 17.98
N GLY A 184 -22.73 10.27 18.16
CA GLY A 184 -21.91 10.05 19.35
C GLY A 184 -20.45 10.46 19.10
N TYR A 185 -19.69 10.56 20.17
CA TYR A 185 -18.26 10.85 20.12
C TYR A 185 -17.54 9.74 19.35
N PRO A 186 -16.59 10.05 18.43
CA PRO A 186 -15.90 9.05 17.64
C PRO A 186 -15.05 8.12 18.51
N THR A 187 -15.03 6.83 18.18
CA THR A 187 -14.19 5.85 18.87
C THR A 187 -12.72 6.04 18.50
N LEU A 188 -11.81 5.56 19.36
CA LEU A 188 -10.37 5.59 19.04
C LEU A 188 -10.04 4.83 17.75
N ALA A 189 -10.69 3.72 17.49
CA ALA A 189 -10.52 2.96 16.24
C ALA A 189 -11.03 3.74 15.03
N GLN A 190 -12.11 4.49 15.16
CA GLN A 190 -12.61 5.36 14.09
C GLN A 190 -11.61 6.49 13.78
N VAL A 191 -11.08 7.16 14.82
CA VAL A 191 -10.07 8.22 14.64
C VAL A 191 -8.79 7.66 14.03
N ALA A 192 -8.30 6.51 14.54
CA ALA A 192 -7.12 5.85 14.01
C ALA A 192 -7.30 5.39 12.56
N GLY A 193 -8.45 4.80 12.24
CA GLY A 193 -8.78 4.39 10.87
C GLY A 193 -8.81 5.58 9.90
N GLN A 194 -9.41 6.69 10.30
CA GLN A 194 -9.43 7.92 9.49
C GLN A 194 -8.04 8.54 9.35
N ALA A 195 -7.23 8.54 10.41
CA ALA A 195 -5.85 9.04 10.36
C ALA A 195 -4.98 8.19 9.39
N LEU A 196 -5.11 6.87 9.45
CA LEU A 196 -4.42 5.98 8.51
C LEU A 196 -4.93 6.21 7.08
N ALA A 197 -6.24 6.28 6.86
CA ALA A 197 -6.81 6.52 5.55
C ALA A 197 -6.30 7.83 4.93
N SER A 198 -6.23 8.93 5.69
CA SER A 198 -5.73 10.22 5.19
C SER A 198 -4.25 10.15 4.80
N VAL A 199 -3.45 9.38 5.54
CA VAL A 199 -2.03 9.17 5.20
C VAL A 199 -1.88 8.39 3.90
N PHE A 200 -2.78 7.43 3.64
CA PHE A 200 -2.66 6.49 2.51
C PHE A 200 -3.31 6.98 1.21
N LEU A 201 -4.26 7.93 1.25
CA LEU A 201 -5.16 8.17 0.11
C LEU A 201 -5.03 9.54 -0.57
N ASP A 202 -4.55 10.57 0.14
CA ASP A 202 -4.67 11.96 -0.34
C ASP A 202 -3.66 12.35 -1.45
N GLY A 203 -2.53 11.65 -1.57
CA GLY A 203 -1.46 12.04 -2.49
C GLY A 203 -1.74 11.78 -3.97
N LEU A 204 -2.57 10.78 -4.30
CA LEU A 204 -2.75 10.32 -5.68
C LEU A 204 -3.51 11.32 -6.55
N SER A 205 -4.61 11.88 -6.06
CA SER A 205 -5.44 12.83 -6.81
C SER A 205 -4.67 14.07 -7.20
N ALA A 206 -3.93 14.65 -6.25
CA ALA A 206 -3.10 15.82 -6.50
C ALA A 206 -1.95 15.54 -7.49
N ASP A 207 -1.38 14.33 -7.45
CA ASP A 207 -0.30 13.94 -8.37
C ASP A 207 -0.84 13.72 -9.79
N ILE A 208 -2.04 13.16 -9.94
CA ILE A 208 -2.73 13.01 -11.24
C ILE A 208 -3.06 14.39 -11.83
N GLU A 209 -3.63 15.30 -11.04
CA GLU A 209 -3.92 16.68 -11.51
C GLU A 209 -2.65 17.39 -11.98
N ARG A 210 -1.56 17.27 -11.20
CA ARG A 210 -0.26 17.84 -11.60
C ARG A 210 0.22 17.23 -12.91
N LEU A 211 0.10 15.92 -13.09
CA LEU A 211 0.49 15.24 -14.32
C LEU A 211 -0.36 15.67 -15.52
N GLN A 212 -1.66 15.88 -15.33
CA GLN A 212 -2.54 16.40 -16.39
C GLN A 212 -2.12 17.80 -16.84
N HIS A 213 -1.73 18.68 -15.90
CA HIS A 213 -1.18 19.99 -16.24
C HIS A 213 0.13 19.89 -17.03
N VAL A 214 1.03 18.99 -16.62
CA VAL A 214 2.28 18.73 -17.35
C VAL A 214 1.99 18.21 -18.75
N ASN A 215 1.09 17.24 -18.90
CA ASN A 215 0.68 16.70 -20.19
C ASN A 215 0.10 17.79 -21.10
N ALA A 216 -0.71 18.71 -20.55
CA ALA A 216 -1.26 19.83 -21.32
C ALA A 216 -0.17 20.80 -21.77
N MET A 217 0.83 21.08 -20.94
CA MET A 217 1.98 21.90 -21.31
C MET A 217 2.82 21.27 -22.42
N VAL A 218 3.15 19.99 -22.30
CA VAL A 218 3.91 19.22 -23.30
C VAL A 218 3.13 19.16 -24.63
N SER A 219 1.81 19.00 -24.60
CA SER A 219 0.98 18.96 -25.82
C SER A 219 0.93 20.32 -26.56
N ARG A 220 1.02 21.43 -25.81
CA ARG A 220 1.02 22.79 -26.40
C ARG A 220 2.40 23.24 -26.91
N ASN A 221 3.45 22.67 -26.35
CA ASN A 221 4.83 23.01 -26.65
C ASN A 221 5.66 21.75 -26.93
N PRO A 222 5.58 21.17 -28.14
CA PRO A 222 6.32 19.94 -28.48
C PRO A 222 7.84 20.07 -28.31
N GLU A 223 8.38 21.28 -28.44
CA GLU A 223 9.81 21.57 -28.25
C GLU A 223 10.31 21.26 -26.85
N ILE A 224 9.42 21.28 -25.84
CA ILE A 224 9.77 20.90 -24.46
C ILE A 224 10.00 19.38 -24.34
N ALA A 225 9.35 18.59 -25.18
CA ALA A 225 9.52 17.14 -25.21
C ALA A 225 10.90 16.71 -25.69
N ASP A 226 11.52 17.51 -26.58
CA ASP A 226 12.87 17.27 -27.15
C ASP A 226 14.00 17.86 -26.28
N ALA A 227 13.66 18.60 -25.23
CA ALA A 227 14.65 19.18 -24.34
C ALA A 227 15.37 18.08 -23.53
N ARG A 228 16.63 18.34 -23.15
CA ARG A 228 17.50 17.42 -22.37
C ARG A 228 16.86 16.89 -21.09
N ASP A 229 15.84 17.54 -20.55
CA ASP A 229 15.13 17.16 -19.33
C ASP A 229 14.04 16.09 -19.54
N GLY A 230 13.82 15.65 -20.78
CA GLY A 230 13.01 14.47 -21.09
C GLY A 230 11.54 14.57 -20.68
N TRP A 231 10.94 15.78 -20.76
CA TRP A 231 9.51 15.96 -20.55
C TRP A 231 8.72 15.16 -21.58
N ARG A 232 7.86 14.26 -21.13
CA ARG A 232 7.06 13.43 -22.02
C ARG A 232 5.61 13.37 -21.56
N LYS A 233 4.71 13.14 -22.49
CA LYS A 233 3.32 12.86 -22.18
C LYS A 233 3.22 11.48 -21.53
N ILE A 234 2.48 11.39 -20.42
CA ILE A 234 2.27 10.16 -19.68
C ILE A 234 0.78 9.91 -19.56
N GLU A 235 0.34 8.75 -20.03
CA GLU A 235 -1.04 8.33 -19.90
C GLU A 235 -1.25 7.66 -18.54
N VAL A 236 -2.35 7.97 -17.86
CA VAL A 236 -2.72 7.36 -16.58
C VAL A 236 -4.13 6.83 -16.64
N LEU A 237 -4.29 5.57 -16.27
CA LEU A 237 -5.58 4.96 -16.00
C LEU A 237 -5.64 4.56 -14.53
N VAL A 238 -6.70 4.98 -13.83
CA VAL A 238 -6.90 4.66 -12.41
C VAL A 238 -8.02 3.64 -12.28
N MET A 239 -7.69 2.50 -11.69
CA MET A 239 -8.62 1.47 -11.24
C MET A 239 -8.75 1.58 -9.73
N ALA A 240 -9.93 1.88 -9.26
CA ALA A 240 -10.25 2.01 -7.84
C ALA A 240 -11.54 1.21 -7.54
N PRO A 241 -11.69 0.65 -6.33
CA PRO A 241 -12.85 -0.12 -5.96
C PRO A 241 -14.16 0.66 -6.16
N SER A 242 -15.20 0.00 -6.67
CA SER A 242 -16.54 0.58 -6.80
C SER A 242 -17.31 0.62 -5.48
N GLU A 243 -16.88 -0.17 -4.48
CA GLU A 243 -17.41 -0.19 -3.13
C GLU A 243 -16.37 0.27 -2.11
N ARG A 244 -16.81 0.81 -0.99
CA ARG A 244 -15.95 1.21 0.13
C ARG A 244 -15.45 -0.03 0.87
N ILE A 245 -14.15 -0.26 0.90
CA ILE A 245 -13.53 -1.43 1.54
C ILE A 245 -13.87 -1.50 3.03
N GLU A 246 -13.98 -0.36 3.70
CA GLU A 246 -14.36 -0.31 5.11
C GLU A 246 -15.80 -0.80 5.37
N LEU A 247 -16.71 -0.66 4.39
CA LEU A 247 -18.06 -1.22 4.50
C LEU A 247 -18.04 -2.75 4.31
N ILE A 248 -17.20 -3.23 3.42
CA ILE A 248 -16.94 -4.68 3.27
C ILE A 248 -16.32 -5.22 4.56
N ALA A 249 -15.29 -4.56 5.08
CA ALA A 249 -14.65 -4.95 6.33
C ALA A 249 -15.64 -5.01 7.51
N ALA A 250 -16.61 -4.08 7.58
CA ALA A 250 -17.63 -4.07 8.62
C ALA A 250 -18.47 -5.37 8.63
N ARG A 251 -18.72 -5.97 7.46
CA ARG A 251 -19.42 -7.27 7.36
C ARG A 251 -18.61 -8.44 7.90
N HIS A 252 -17.28 -8.34 7.84
CA HIS A 252 -16.36 -9.43 8.18
C HIS A 252 -15.61 -9.24 9.51
N VAL A 253 -15.79 -8.12 10.21
CA VAL A 253 -15.09 -7.83 11.49
C VAL A 253 -15.20 -8.98 12.50
N GLN A 254 -16.33 -9.71 12.51
CA GLN A 254 -16.53 -10.86 13.41
C GLN A 254 -15.67 -12.09 13.05
N ARG A 255 -15.04 -12.11 11.87
CA ARG A 255 -14.11 -13.15 11.43
C ARG A 255 -12.71 -12.98 12.00
N LEU A 256 -12.34 -11.76 12.41
CA LEU A 256 -11.06 -11.52 13.07
C LEU A 256 -10.82 -12.56 14.19
N PRO A 257 -9.56 -13.00 14.40
CA PRO A 257 -9.20 -13.86 15.50
C PRO A 257 -9.74 -13.36 16.85
N ARG A 258 -10.19 -14.25 17.71
CA ARG A 258 -10.82 -13.89 19.00
C ARG A 258 -9.94 -12.98 19.86
N THR A 259 -8.63 -13.21 19.84
CA THR A 259 -7.62 -12.41 20.55
C THR A 259 -7.54 -10.99 20.04
N VAL A 260 -7.54 -10.82 18.70
CA VAL A 260 -7.52 -9.51 18.04
C VAL A 260 -8.82 -8.75 18.31
N ARG A 261 -9.97 -9.43 18.20
CA ARG A 261 -11.27 -8.85 18.53
C ARG A 261 -11.34 -8.37 19.99
N ALA A 262 -10.86 -9.19 20.91
CA ALA A 262 -10.81 -8.83 22.35
C ALA A 262 -9.94 -7.56 22.57
N LEU A 263 -8.83 -7.43 21.84
CA LEU A 263 -7.96 -6.27 21.91
C LEU A 263 -8.61 -5.01 21.29
N LEU A 264 -9.34 -5.18 20.17
CA LEU A 264 -9.94 -4.05 19.44
C LEU A 264 -11.28 -3.58 20.03
N ARG A 265 -11.99 -4.44 20.74
CA ARG A 265 -13.32 -4.16 21.30
C ARG A 265 -13.35 -2.91 22.20
N PRO A 266 -12.44 -2.72 23.17
CA PRO A 266 -12.43 -1.50 24.00
C PRO A 266 -12.14 -0.22 23.22
N LEU A 267 -11.50 -0.33 22.04
CA LEU A 267 -11.19 0.79 21.17
C LEU A 267 -12.32 1.12 20.19
N GLY A 268 -13.41 0.32 20.19
CA GLY A 268 -14.50 0.42 19.21
C GLY A 268 -14.18 -0.16 17.84
N GLY A 269 -13.08 -0.94 17.71
CA GLY A 269 -12.62 -1.51 16.45
C GLY A 269 -13.47 -2.67 15.92
N THR A 270 -14.37 -3.22 16.73
CA THR A 270 -15.33 -4.27 16.34
C THR A 270 -16.70 -3.74 15.91
N GLU A 271 -16.89 -2.44 15.96
CA GLU A 271 -18.10 -1.75 15.52
C GLU A 271 -17.97 -1.32 14.05
N ALA A 272 -19.10 -1.08 13.38
CA ALA A 272 -19.10 -0.60 11.99
C ALA A 272 -18.27 0.68 11.79
N ARG A 273 -18.24 1.58 12.79
CA ARG A 273 -17.45 2.82 12.76
C ARG A 273 -15.94 2.58 12.84
N GLY A 274 -15.51 1.52 13.52
CA GLY A 274 -14.11 1.13 13.65
C GLY A 274 -13.62 0.22 12.51
N ALA A 275 -14.48 -0.14 11.57
CA ALA A 275 -14.18 -1.10 10.51
C ALA A 275 -13.04 -0.63 9.58
N ALA A 276 -12.90 0.68 9.38
CA ALA A 276 -11.76 1.23 8.65
C ALA A 276 -10.42 0.86 9.29
N PHE A 277 -10.31 0.87 10.62
CA PHE A 277 -9.11 0.39 11.31
C PHE A 277 -9.00 -1.14 11.23
N ALA A 278 -10.10 -1.85 11.44
CA ALA A 278 -10.13 -3.30 11.42
C ALA A 278 -9.75 -3.87 10.03
N SER A 279 -10.02 -3.16 8.93
CA SER A 279 -9.68 -3.59 7.57
C SER A 279 -8.19 -3.83 7.36
N TYR A 280 -7.33 -3.11 8.07
CA TYR A 280 -5.87 -3.30 8.03
C TYR A 280 -5.38 -4.59 8.72
N LEU A 281 -6.25 -5.23 9.49
CA LEU A 281 -5.95 -6.46 10.24
C LEU A 281 -6.76 -7.66 9.76
N LEU A 282 -7.70 -7.44 8.86
CA LEU A 282 -8.67 -8.44 8.42
C LEU A 282 -8.11 -9.28 7.26
N PHE A 283 -7.24 -10.23 7.60
CA PHE A 283 -6.69 -11.21 6.67
C PHE A 283 -7.42 -12.54 6.85
N GLU A 284 -8.65 -12.62 6.34
CA GLU A 284 -9.48 -13.82 6.43
C GLU A 284 -10.04 -14.17 5.04
N PRO A 285 -10.14 -15.47 4.69
CA PRO A 285 -10.48 -15.91 3.33
C PRO A 285 -11.76 -15.29 2.78
N GLU A 286 -12.80 -15.18 3.61
CA GLU A 286 -14.08 -14.66 3.17
C GLU A 286 -14.00 -13.16 2.82
N PHE A 287 -13.19 -12.40 3.55
CA PHE A 287 -12.98 -10.99 3.27
C PHE A 287 -12.11 -10.81 2.02
N THR A 288 -10.99 -11.54 1.95
CA THR A 288 -10.07 -11.42 0.81
C THR A 288 -10.73 -11.91 -0.48
N GLN A 289 -11.57 -12.96 -0.42
CA GLN A 289 -12.32 -13.42 -1.58
C GLN A 289 -13.33 -12.37 -2.06
N GLU A 290 -14.06 -11.74 -1.14
CA GLU A 290 -15.00 -10.66 -1.51
C GLU A 290 -14.29 -9.47 -2.17
N LEU A 291 -13.07 -9.13 -1.71
CA LEU A 291 -12.25 -8.10 -2.37
C LEU A 291 -11.75 -8.53 -3.75
N ILE A 292 -11.38 -9.79 -3.92
CA ILE A 292 -10.98 -10.35 -5.22
C ILE A 292 -12.16 -10.28 -6.19
N ASP A 293 -13.33 -10.74 -5.77
CA ASP A 293 -14.55 -10.73 -6.58
C ASP A 293 -14.95 -9.30 -6.95
N LEU A 294 -14.78 -8.34 -6.03
CA LEU A 294 -15.01 -6.92 -6.32
C LEU A 294 -14.03 -6.43 -7.39
N GLY A 295 -12.74 -6.71 -7.23
CA GLY A 295 -11.73 -6.30 -8.20
C GLY A 295 -11.95 -6.89 -9.59
N GLU A 296 -12.38 -8.16 -9.68
CA GLU A 296 -12.74 -8.80 -10.94
C GLU A 296 -13.97 -8.15 -11.58
N ARG A 297 -15.03 -7.89 -10.82
CA ARG A 297 -16.22 -7.18 -11.32
C ARG A 297 -15.89 -5.79 -11.84
N ASP A 298 -15.10 -5.03 -11.08
CA ASP A 298 -14.69 -3.67 -11.45
C ASP A 298 -13.82 -3.65 -12.72
N ALA A 299 -12.89 -4.60 -12.83
CA ALA A 299 -12.07 -4.75 -14.01
C ALA A 299 -12.89 -5.14 -15.24
N MET A 300 -13.82 -6.07 -15.10
CA MET A 300 -14.71 -6.50 -16.18
C MET A 300 -15.67 -5.41 -16.60
N ALA A 301 -16.19 -4.60 -15.67
CA ALA A 301 -17.04 -3.45 -16.00
C ALA A 301 -16.30 -2.38 -16.82
N ARG A 302 -14.99 -2.32 -16.77
CA ARG A 302 -14.13 -1.39 -17.53
C ARG A 302 -13.21 -2.11 -18.51
N ARG A 303 -13.57 -3.33 -18.94
CA ARG A 303 -12.75 -4.20 -19.80
C ARG A 303 -12.24 -3.50 -21.05
N ASP A 304 -13.12 -2.81 -21.77
CA ASP A 304 -12.76 -2.16 -23.03
C ASP A 304 -11.79 -1.00 -22.83
N GLU A 305 -11.96 -0.24 -21.77
CA GLU A 305 -11.06 0.85 -21.38
C GLU A 305 -9.68 0.31 -20.98
N LEU A 306 -9.65 -0.76 -20.18
CA LEU A 306 -8.42 -1.45 -19.80
C LEU A 306 -7.71 -2.03 -21.03
N ALA A 307 -8.44 -2.70 -21.93
CA ALA A 307 -7.87 -3.27 -23.14
C ALA A 307 -7.31 -2.19 -24.06
N ALA A 308 -8.03 -1.10 -24.27
CA ALA A 308 -7.56 0.04 -25.06
C ALA A 308 -6.31 0.67 -24.42
N PHE A 309 -6.28 0.80 -23.10
CA PHE A 309 -5.13 1.32 -22.38
C PHE A 309 -3.93 0.39 -22.47
N LEU A 310 -4.07 -0.92 -22.32
CA LEU A 310 -2.97 -1.87 -22.30
C LEU A 310 -2.42 -2.15 -23.71
N TYR A 311 -3.29 -2.26 -24.71
CA TYR A 311 -2.90 -2.70 -26.06
C TYR A 311 -2.94 -1.59 -27.11
N GLY A 312 -3.44 -0.40 -26.78
CA GLY A 312 -3.52 0.75 -27.70
C GLY A 312 -4.71 0.70 -28.68
N VAL A 313 -5.25 -0.48 -28.95
CA VAL A 313 -6.47 -0.71 -29.75
C VAL A 313 -7.14 -1.96 -29.19
N ILE A 314 -8.47 -1.95 -29.08
CA ILE A 314 -9.21 -3.17 -28.71
C ILE A 314 -9.06 -4.16 -29.87
N PRO A 315 -8.37 -5.30 -29.69
CA PRO A 315 -8.29 -6.33 -30.74
C PRO A 315 -9.70 -6.76 -31.13
N ASP A 316 -9.97 -6.93 -32.44
CA ASP A 316 -11.29 -7.36 -32.92
C ASP A 316 -11.72 -8.73 -32.33
N THR A 317 -10.75 -9.55 -31.93
CA THR A 317 -10.99 -10.81 -31.20
C THR A 317 -11.62 -10.63 -29.82
N MET A 318 -11.54 -9.44 -29.21
CA MET A 318 -12.17 -9.11 -27.91
C MET A 318 -13.52 -8.41 -28.06
N ARG A 319 -13.94 -8.03 -29.28
CA ARG A 319 -15.28 -7.46 -29.56
C ARG A 319 -16.36 -8.50 -29.72
N ALA A 320 -15.98 -9.77 -29.91
CA ALA A 320 -16.91 -10.87 -30.22
C ALA A 320 -17.18 -11.83 -29.04
N ALA A 321 -16.71 -11.53 -27.85
CA ALA A 321 -16.98 -12.28 -26.62
C ALA A 321 -17.72 -11.41 -25.61
#